data_4bb8920a00e1ec2b46dae85a35ce133a
#
_entry.id   4bb8920a00e1ec2b46dae85a35ce133a
#
_cell.length_a   1.000
_cell.length_b   1.000
_cell.length_c   1.000
_cell.angle_alpha   90.00
_cell.angle_beta   90.00
_cell.angle_gamma   90.00
#
_symmetry.space_group_name_H-M   'P 1'
#
loop_
_entity.id
_entity.type
_entity.pdbx_description
1 polymer ?
#
loop_
_entity_poly.entity_id
_entity_poly.type
_entity_poly.pdbx_seq_one_letter_code
_entity_poly.pdbx_strand_id
1 'polypeptide(L)'
;FIFWDSKTHTVYSDRSKIIGQVIDEMVNRKIRFQMKAEDLEEYVKHWQSLYKTIEKDNMKIEREVWKTSGEDHLCFATLYWRLALDKSRDATISEWNKEEKINTGLAPEIQRIIKQNEQYEI
;
A
#
# COMPACT_ATOMS: atom_id res chain seq x y z
N PHE A 1 0.36 2.37 -11.99
CA PHE A 1 -0.36 3.64 -11.85
C PHE A 1 -0.94 3.79 -10.45
N ILE A 2 -0.55 4.86 -9.76
CA ILE A 2 -1.06 5.20 -8.43
C ILE A 2 -1.43 6.68 -8.47
N PHE A 3 -2.68 6.98 -8.16
CA PHE A 3 -3.16 8.35 -8.07
C PHE A 3 -3.80 8.60 -6.70
N TRP A 4 -3.32 9.61 -6.02
CA TRP A 4 -3.82 10.04 -4.72
C TRP A 4 -4.68 11.30 -4.89
N ASP A 5 -5.97 11.18 -4.60
CA ASP A 5 -6.89 12.31 -4.60
C ASP A 5 -6.98 12.89 -3.19
N SER A 6 -6.33 14.02 -2.98
CA SER A 6 -6.31 14.67 -1.67
C SER A 6 -7.65 15.30 -1.27
N LYS A 7 -8.51 15.61 -2.25
CA LYS A 7 -9.83 16.20 -1.97
C LYS A 7 -10.80 15.17 -1.40
N THR A 8 -10.79 13.97 -1.94
CA THR A 8 -11.67 12.88 -1.51
C THR A 8 -10.99 11.90 -0.56
N HIS A 9 -9.70 12.09 -0.27
CA HIS A 9 -8.89 11.17 0.52
C HIS A 9 -8.92 9.75 -0.02
N THR A 10 -8.87 9.63 -1.36
CA THR A 10 -8.98 8.35 -2.05
C THR A 10 -7.72 8.05 -2.85
N VAL A 11 -7.31 6.79 -2.86
CA VAL A 11 -6.23 6.30 -3.71
C VAL A 11 -6.80 5.44 -4.82
N TYR A 12 -6.33 5.69 -6.04
CA TYR A 12 -6.64 4.89 -7.21
C TYR A 12 -5.37 4.17 -7.68
N SER A 13 -5.46 2.89 -7.87
CA SER A 13 -4.32 2.10 -8.35
C SER A 13 -4.79 0.95 -9.24
N ASP A 14 -3.90 0.46 -10.10
CA ASP A 14 -4.14 -0.78 -10.82
C ASP A 14 -3.95 -1.96 -9.85
N ARG A 15 -5.04 -2.62 -9.52
CA ARG A 15 -5.08 -3.72 -8.57
C ARG A 15 -4.10 -4.83 -8.93
N SER A 16 -4.11 -5.27 -10.18
CA SER A 16 -3.27 -6.38 -10.62
C SER A 16 -1.79 -6.03 -10.59
N LYS A 17 -1.44 -4.81 -10.94
CA LYS A 17 -0.05 -4.34 -10.86
C LYS A 17 0.46 -4.27 -9.43
N ILE A 18 -0.35 -3.77 -8.49
CA ILE A 18 0.08 -3.68 -7.10
C ILE A 18 0.20 -5.06 -6.44
N ILE A 19 -0.69 -5.99 -6.77
CA ILE A 19 -0.58 -7.38 -6.32
C ILE A 19 0.72 -8.00 -6.82
N GLY A 20 1.00 -7.88 -8.11
CA GLY A 20 2.25 -8.37 -8.71
C GLY A 20 3.48 -7.77 -8.05
N GLN A 21 3.48 -6.48 -7.81
CA GLN A 21 4.58 -5.78 -7.14
C GLN A 21 4.82 -6.31 -5.72
N VAL A 22 3.77 -6.47 -4.93
CA VAL A 22 3.89 -6.97 -3.55
C VAL A 22 4.39 -8.41 -3.53
N ILE A 23 3.90 -9.26 -4.44
CA ILE A 23 4.38 -10.64 -4.57
C ILE A 23 5.87 -10.66 -4.92
N ASP A 24 6.31 -9.85 -5.88
CA ASP A 24 7.71 -9.75 -6.24
C ASP A 24 8.58 -9.27 -5.06
N GLU A 25 8.11 -8.31 -4.29
CA GLU A 25 8.80 -7.83 -3.11
C GLU A 25 8.92 -8.91 -2.02
N MET A 26 7.89 -9.75 -1.86
CA MET A 26 7.95 -10.89 -0.94
C MET A 26 8.95 -11.94 -1.41
N VAL A 27 8.91 -12.31 -2.68
CA VAL A 27 9.81 -13.30 -3.28
C VAL A 27 11.26 -12.83 -3.18
N ASN A 28 11.51 -11.56 -3.40
CA ASN A 28 12.85 -10.96 -3.31
C ASN A 28 13.25 -10.56 -1.88
N ARG A 29 12.47 -10.97 -0.88
CA ARG A 29 12.72 -10.75 0.54
C ARG A 29 12.85 -9.26 0.93
N LYS A 30 12.17 -8.38 0.21
CA LYS A 30 12.06 -6.95 0.54
C LYS A 30 11.02 -6.70 1.64
N ILE A 31 10.04 -7.60 1.74
CA ILE A 31 9.06 -7.61 2.82
C ILE A 31 9.38 -8.79 3.73
N ARG A 32 9.51 -8.52 5.02
CA ARG A 32 9.84 -9.52 6.03
C ARG A 32 8.79 -9.50 7.14
N PHE A 33 8.48 -10.68 7.65
CA PHE A 33 7.57 -10.86 8.78
C PHE A 33 8.37 -11.31 10.00
N GLN A 34 8.21 -10.59 11.10
CA GLN A 34 8.86 -10.92 12.38
C GLN A 34 7.95 -11.82 13.22
N MET A 35 7.44 -12.88 12.60
CA MET A 35 6.51 -13.83 13.21
C MET A 35 6.97 -15.24 12.91
N LYS A 36 6.54 -16.19 13.76
CA LYS A 36 6.76 -17.61 13.50
C LYS A 36 5.91 -18.06 12.30
N ALA A 37 6.42 -19.03 11.54
CA ALA A 37 5.70 -19.56 10.38
C ALA A 37 4.31 -20.10 10.74
N GLU A 38 4.14 -20.65 11.94
CA GLU A 38 2.87 -21.16 12.46
C GLU A 38 1.81 -20.04 12.57
N ASP A 39 2.22 -18.85 12.99
CA ASP A 39 1.33 -17.69 13.16
C ASP A 39 0.96 -17.05 11.82
N LEU A 40 1.69 -17.37 10.75
CA LEU A 40 1.44 -16.85 9.40
C LEU A 40 0.60 -17.79 8.52
N GLU A 41 0.18 -18.93 9.04
CA GLU A 41 -0.51 -19.95 8.24
C GLU A 41 -1.78 -19.41 7.58
N GLU A 42 -2.63 -18.73 8.34
CA GLU A 42 -3.86 -18.11 7.81
C GLU A 42 -3.54 -17.01 6.79
N TYR A 43 -2.55 -16.19 7.07
CA TYR A 43 -2.10 -15.14 6.16
C TYR A 43 -1.63 -15.73 4.82
N VAL A 44 -0.86 -16.79 4.85
CA VAL A 44 -0.39 -17.48 3.64
C VAL A 44 -1.56 -18.06 2.85
N LYS A 45 -2.57 -18.61 3.51
CA LYS A 45 -3.78 -19.12 2.84
C LYS A 45 -4.51 -18.04 2.05
N HIS A 46 -4.59 -16.82 2.57
CA HIS A 46 -5.19 -15.70 1.85
C HIS A 46 -4.41 -15.40 0.56
N TRP A 47 -3.08 -15.41 0.60
CA TRP A 47 -2.27 -15.22 -0.60
C TRP A 47 -2.40 -16.38 -1.59
N GLN A 48 -2.54 -17.60 -1.12
CA GLN A 48 -2.75 -18.78 -1.96
C GLN A 48 -4.10 -18.78 -2.67
N SER A 49 -5.08 -18.01 -2.21
CA SER A 49 -6.37 -17.85 -2.89
C SER A 49 -6.28 -17.00 -4.16
N LEU A 50 -5.20 -16.24 -4.33
CA LEU A 50 -4.99 -15.44 -5.52
C LEU A 50 -4.44 -16.28 -6.67
N TYR A 51 -4.95 -16.04 -7.87
CA TYR A 51 -4.45 -16.67 -9.08
C TYR A 51 -4.43 -15.68 -10.25
N LYS A 52 -3.53 -15.91 -11.16
CA LYS A 52 -3.31 -15.06 -12.32
C LYS A 52 -4.02 -15.64 -13.54
N THR A 53 -4.73 -14.81 -14.27
CA THR A 53 -5.42 -15.20 -15.49
C THR A 53 -5.22 -14.14 -16.57
N ILE A 54 -5.55 -14.49 -17.81
CA ILE A 54 -5.47 -13.57 -18.94
C ILE A 54 -6.88 -13.18 -19.34
N GLU A 55 -7.15 -11.89 -19.40
CA GLU A 55 -8.42 -11.35 -19.89
C GLU A 55 -8.20 -10.52 -21.15
N LYS A 56 -9.18 -10.57 -22.06
CA LYS A 56 -9.23 -9.70 -23.22
C LYS A 56 -10.19 -8.55 -22.95
N ASP A 57 -9.75 -7.34 -23.26
CA ASP A 57 -10.61 -6.17 -23.20
C ASP A 57 -11.47 -6.03 -24.47
N ASN A 58 -12.27 -4.94 -24.54
CA ASN A 58 -13.15 -4.67 -25.70
C ASN A 58 -12.37 -4.47 -27.00
N MET A 59 -11.10 -4.13 -26.92
CA MET A 59 -10.18 -3.99 -28.06
C MET A 59 -9.42 -5.26 -28.38
N LYS A 60 -9.75 -6.40 -27.73
CA LYS A 60 -9.08 -7.69 -27.84
C LYS A 60 -7.61 -7.67 -27.40
N ILE A 61 -7.22 -6.70 -26.58
CA ILE A 61 -5.91 -6.64 -25.97
C ILE A 61 -5.89 -7.57 -24.77
N GLU A 62 -4.96 -8.52 -24.77
CA GLU A 62 -4.76 -9.44 -23.65
C GLU A 62 -3.99 -8.75 -22.54
N ARG A 63 -4.44 -8.93 -21.28
CA ARG A 63 -3.71 -8.49 -20.11
C ARG A 63 -3.82 -9.53 -19.00
N GLU A 64 -2.79 -9.59 -18.18
CA GLU A 64 -2.78 -10.43 -17.00
C GLU A 64 -3.52 -9.72 -15.85
N VAL A 65 -4.43 -10.44 -15.22
CA VAL A 65 -5.17 -9.95 -14.05
C VAL A 65 -5.13 -10.98 -12.94
N TRP A 66 -5.11 -10.50 -11.71
CA TRP A 66 -5.19 -11.32 -10.52
C TRP A 66 -6.64 -11.43 -10.06
N LYS A 67 -7.06 -12.67 -9.80
CA LYS A 67 -8.39 -13.00 -9.27
C LYS A 67 -8.25 -13.80 -7.98
N THR A 68 -9.33 -13.85 -7.22
CA THR A 68 -9.37 -14.58 -5.97
C THR A 68 -10.35 -15.75 -6.05
N SER A 69 -9.98 -16.88 -5.44
CA SER A 69 -10.82 -18.07 -5.33
C SER A 69 -11.40 -18.27 -3.92
N GLY A 70 -11.02 -17.43 -2.96
CA GLY A 70 -11.45 -17.55 -1.57
C GLY A 70 -11.23 -16.27 -0.79
N GLU A 71 -10.96 -16.41 0.51
CA GLU A 71 -10.70 -15.28 1.38
C GLU A 71 -9.38 -14.61 1.05
N ASP A 72 -9.39 -13.30 0.93
CA ASP A 72 -8.25 -12.48 0.52
C ASP A 72 -8.05 -11.21 1.36
N HIS A 73 -8.76 -11.07 2.47
CA HIS A 73 -8.74 -9.86 3.28
C HIS A 73 -7.34 -9.47 3.76
N LEU A 74 -6.55 -10.44 4.17
CA LEU A 74 -5.19 -10.18 4.65
C LEU A 74 -4.25 -9.76 3.51
N CYS A 75 -4.49 -10.25 2.30
CA CYS A 75 -3.77 -9.78 1.11
C CYS A 75 -4.05 -8.30 0.85
N PHE A 76 -5.32 -7.92 0.82
CA PHE A 76 -5.70 -6.52 0.61
C PHE A 76 -5.23 -5.61 1.73
N ALA A 77 -5.23 -6.07 2.97
CA ALA A 77 -4.64 -5.31 4.07
C ALA A 77 -3.15 -5.02 3.80
N THR A 78 -2.40 -5.98 3.28
CA THR A 78 -1.00 -5.79 2.90
C THR A 78 -0.85 -4.81 1.74
N LEU A 79 -1.71 -4.89 0.73
CA LEU A 79 -1.70 -3.95 -0.40
C LEU A 79 -1.96 -2.52 0.07
N TYR A 80 -2.93 -2.31 0.94
CA TYR A 80 -3.23 -1.00 1.50
C TYR A 80 -2.07 -0.46 2.35
N TRP A 81 -1.46 -1.32 3.15
CA TRP A 81 -0.26 -0.97 3.90
C TRP A 81 0.88 -0.52 2.97
N ARG A 82 1.09 -1.27 1.89
CA ARG A 82 2.16 -0.95 0.94
C ARG A 82 1.93 0.38 0.22
N LEU A 83 0.70 0.66 -0.17
CA LEU A 83 0.32 1.94 -0.75
C LEU A 83 0.50 3.09 0.25
N ALA A 84 0.06 2.90 1.48
CA ALA A 84 0.22 3.90 2.54
C ALA A 84 1.69 4.17 2.85
N LEU A 85 2.54 3.15 2.80
CA LEU A 85 3.97 3.28 3.01
C LEU A 85 4.61 4.16 1.93
N ASP A 86 4.26 3.97 0.66
CA ASP A 86 4.74 4.81 -0.43
C ASP A 86 4.31 6.27 -0.25
N LYS A 87 3.05 6.49 0.09
CA LYS A 87 2.54 7.83 0.34
C LYS A 87 3.25 8.49 1.51
N SER A 88 3.48 7.77 2.58
CA SER A 88 4.20 8.26 3.76
C SER A 88 5.64 8.64 3.43
N ARG A 89 6.34 7.85 2.64
CA ARG A 89 7.72 8.16 2.20
C ARG A 89 7.76 9.41 1.31
N ASP A 90 6.87 9.52 0.34
CA ASP A 90 6.79 10.68 -0.53
C ASP A 90 6.44 11.94 0.25
N ALA A 91 5.49 11.85 1.17
CA ALA A 91 5.13 12.93 2.07
C ALA A 91 6.33 13.38 2.93
N THR A 92 7.07 12.44 3.50
CA THR A 92 8.25 12.74 4.32
C THR A 92 9.31 13.50 3.51
N ILE A 93 9.56 13.10 2.27
CA ILE A 93 10.56 13.74 1.41
C ILE A 93 10.09 15.10 0.91
N SER A 94 8.85 15.21 0.44
CA SER A 94 8.32 16.45 -0.17
C SER A 94 7.88 17.48 0.88
N GLU A 95 7.43 17.05 2.03
CA GLU A 95 6.86 17.90 3.07
C GLU A 95 7.90 18.43 4.03
N TRP A 96 9.02 17.75 4.24
CA TRP A 96 10.18 18.32 4.93
C TRP A 96 10.71 19.58 4.21
N ASN A 97 10.53 19.64 2.90
CA ASN A 97 10.88 20.81 2.11
C ASN A 97 9.76 21.86 2.06
N LYS A 98 8.59 21.60 2.67
CA LYS A 98 7.39 22.44 2.63
C LYS A 98 6.71 22.57 4.01
N GLU A 99 7.47 22.58 5.10
CA GLU A 99 6.94 22.65 6.45
C GLU A 99 5.90 23.75 6.67
N GLU A 100 6.04 24.88 5.99
CA GLU A 100 5.10 25.99 6.09
C GLU A 100 3.72 25.70 5.51
N LYS A 101 3.60 24.73 4.58
CA LYS A 101 2.31 24.42 3.95
C LYS A 101 1.51 23.36 4.69
N ILE A 102 2.14 22.49 5.45
CA ILE A 102 1.48 21.45 6.23
C ILE A 102 0.73 22.06 7.42
N ASN A 103 1.25 23.14 7.97
CA ASN A 103 0.71 23.79 9.15
C ASN A 103 -0.50 24.69 8.86
N THR A 104 -0.81 24.95 7.58
CA THR A 104 -1.97 25.75 7.20
C THR A 104 -3.22 24.86 7.11
N GLY A 105 -4.12 24.99 8.08
CA GLY A 105 -5.41 24.31 8.10
C GLY A 105 -5.53 23.12 9.04
N LEU A 106 -4.46 22.70 9.69
CA LEU A 106 -4.53 21.67 10.74
C LEU A 106 -4.85 22.30 12.09
N ALA A 107 -5.65 21.58 12.91
CA ALA A 107 -5.90 22.00 14.27
C ALA A 107 -4.58 22.09 15.07
N PRO A 108 -4.42 23.09 15.98
CA PRO A 108 -3.18 23.25 16.74
C PRO A 108 -2.74 22.00 17.51
N GLU A 109 -3.68 21.20 17.94
CA GLU A 109 -3.42 19.94 18.65
C GLU A 109 -2.77 18.90 17.75
N ILE A 110 -3.25 18.79 16.51
CA ILE A 110 -2.68 17.88 15.50
C ILE A 110 -1.27 18.34 15.11
N GLN A 111 -1.06 19.64 14.96
CA GLN A 111 0.26 20.21 14.71
C GLN A 111 1.25 19.89 15.83
N ARG A 112 0.79 19.92 17.07
CA ARG A 112 1.60 19.59 18.25
C ARG A 112 2.01 18.12 18.23
N ILE A 113 1.09 17.21 17.88
CA ILE A 113 1.36 15.76 17.78
C ILE A 113 2.38 15.50 16.68
N ILE A 114 2.23 16.13 15.52
CA ILE A 114 3.18 16.01 14.41
C ILE A 114 4.57 16.46 14.82
N LYS A 115 4.69 17.62 15.48
CA LYS A 115 5.97 18.13 15.98
C LYS A 115 6.62 17.22 17.03
N GLN A 116 5.84 16.62 17.91
CA GLN A 116 6.36 15.66 18.89
C GLN A 116 6.90 14.41 18.22
N ASN A 117 6.23 13.91 17.19
CA ASN A 117 6.70 12.74 16.44
C ASN A 117 7.97 13.03 15.66
N GLU A 118 8.13 14.22 15.10
CA GLU A 118 9.36 14.65 14.43
C GLU A 118 10.58 14.66 15.35
N GLN A 119 10.40 14.92 16.65
CA GLN A 119 11.49 14.90 17.63
C GLN A 119 12.00 13.49 17.96
N TYR A 120 11.24 12.44 17.65
CA TYR A 120 11.59 11.05 17.91
C TYR A 120 12.09 10.29 16.66
N GLU A 121 12.01 10.88 15.49
CA GLU A 121 12.61 10.36 14.27
C GLU A 121 14.08 10.78 14.19
N ILE A 122 14.93 9.90 14.61
CA ILE A 122 16.37 10.05 14.46
C ILE A 122 16.83 9.19 13.28
#